data_976c2bc852d58d3aaf30ed806c5a55a8
#
_entry.id   976c2bc852d58d3aaf30ed806c5a55a8
#
_cell.length_a   1.000
_cell.length_b   1.000
_cell.length_c   1.000
_cell.angle_alpha   90.00
_cell.angle_beta   90.00
_cell.angle_gamma   90.00
#
_symmetry.space_group_name_H-M   'P 1'
#
loop_
_entity.id
_entity.type
_entity.pdbx_description
1 polymer ?
#
loop_
_entity_poly.entity_id
_entity_poly.type
_entity_poly.pdbx_seq_one_letter_code
_entity_poly.pdbx_strand_id
1 'polypeptide(L)'
;MRAEGIKEATADFVCFRCPLVASAEAIPPATKKRISFSKSIKQSNLSSSISFHKGDFTTMLTLDKIYHAAYVLKPVARKTDVIYAAKLSQGYDLYLKTENLQLTGSFKLRGAYYKISQLNEEQRKAGIIACSAGNHAQGVALAASRMGIKEIVCMPDGAPISKVEATKALGAEVCLVKGAYDDAYNYACQLQQETGMTF
;
A
#
# COMPACT_ATOMS: atom_id res chain seq x y z
N MET A 1 2.09 -13.11 40.77
CA MET A 1 3.15 -12.81 39.76
C MET A 1 2.53 -11.90 38.72
N ARG A 2 3.14 -10.75 38.53
CA ARG A 2 2.57 -9.63 37.77
C ARG A 2 2.72 -9.85 36.27
N ALA A 3 1.65 -9.56 35.51
CA ALA A 3 1.71 -9.43 34.07
C ALA A 3 2.26 -8.03 33.74
N GLU A 4 3.46 -7.97 33.19
CA GLU A 4 4.01 -6.73 32.64
C GLU A 4 4.35 -6.96 31.17
N GLY A 5 3.85 -6.06 30.33
CA GLY A 5 4.55 -5.59 29.12
C GLY A 5 4.18 -6.22 27.79
N ILE A 6 2.97 -6.00 27.31
CA ILE A 6 2.76 -5.92 25.86
C ILE A 6 2.86 -4.44 25.51
N LYS A 7 4.07 -4.00 25.13
CA LYS A 7 4.26 -2.69 24.52
C LYS A 7 3.73 -2.74 23.08
N GLU A 8 2.89 -1.75 22.80
CA GLU A 8 2.30 -1.45 21.50
C GLU A 8 3.34 -1.47 20.39
N ALA A 9 3.13 -2.37 19.43
CA ALA A 9 3.74 -2.25 18.13
C ALA A 9 2.97 -1.18 17.37
N THR A 10 3.48 0.05 17.38
CA THR A 10 3.02 1.11 16.50
C THR A 10 3.12 0.62 15.05
N ALA A 11 1.96 0.52 14.40
CA ALA A 11 1.85 0.20 13.00
C ALA A 11 2.41 1.37 12.20
N ASP A 12 3.61 1.22 11.66
CA ASP A 12 4.16 2.16 10.69
C ASP A 12 3.35 2.11 9.40
N PHE A 13 2.35 2.97 9.35
CA PHE A 13 1.62 3.31 8.13
C PHE A 13 2.44 4.30 7.33
N VAL A 14 3.37 3.84 6.52
CA VAL A 14 3.87 4.66 5.42
C VAL A 14 2.92 4.50 4.26
N CYS A 15 1.97 5.41 4.21
CA CYS A 15 1.02 5.55 3.12
C CYS A 15 1.71 6.26 1.95
N PHE A 16 1.90 5.58 0.81
CA PHE A 16 1.89 6.30 -0.45
C PHE A 16 0.66 7.21 -0.45
N ARG A 17 0.83 8.50 -0.78
CA ARG A 17 -0.26 9.46 -0.91
C ARG A 17 -1.33 8.92 -1.86
N CYS A 18 -2.19 8.08 -1.33
CA CYS A 18 -3.51 7.85 -1.87
C CYS A 18 -4.43 8.80 -1.10
N PRO A 19 -5.12 9.75 -1.75
CA PRO A 19 -5.95 10.73 -1.06
C PRO A 19 -7.26 10.16 -0.50
N LEU A 20 -7.32 8.87 -0.22
CA LEU A 20 -8.49 8.15 0.31
C LEU A 20 -8.10 7.27 1.50
N VAL A 21 -7.63 7.89 2.59
CA VAL A 21 -7.78 7.33 3.93
C VAL A 21 -8.41 8.44 4.78
N ALA A 22 -9.73 8.51 4.73
CA ALA A 22 -10.49 9.22 5.73
C ALA A 22 -10.28 8.50 7.07
N SER A 23 -9.98 9.27 8.10
CA SER A 23 -9.97 8.85 9.50
C SER A 23 -11.23 8.04 9.81
N ALA A 24 -11.08 6.87 10.41
CA ALA A 24 -12.17 6.09 10.96
C ALA A 24 -12.69 6.79 12.23
N GLU A 25 -13.48 7.84 12.06
CA GLU A 25 -14.34 8.31 13.13
C GLU A 25 -15.57 7.41 13.18
N ALA A 26 -15.93 7.02 14.41
CA ALA A 26 -17.01 6.11 14.71
C ALA A 26 -18.34 6.60 14.10
N ILE A 27 -18.91 5.82 13.19
CA ILE A 27 -20.25 6.06 12.65
C ILE A 27 -21.27 5.60 13.69
N PRO A 28 -22.17 6.47 14.17
CA PRO A 28 -23.24 6.07 15.10
C PRO A 28 -24.26 5.16 14.38
N PRO A 29 -25.00 4.31 15.12
CA PRO A 29 -25.89 3.31 14.52
C PRO A 29 -27.01 3.97 13.73
N ALA A 30 -27.14 3.55 12.47
CA ALA A 30 -28.13 4.05 11.54
C ALA A 30 -29.55 3.62 11.96
N THR A 31 -30.35 4.55 12.45
CA THR A 31 -31.80 4.42 12.53
C THR A 31 -32.37 4.36 11.10
N LYS A 32 -33.09 3.28 10.80
CA LYS A 32 -33.84 3.10 9.56
C LYS A 32 -34.91 4.20 9.42
N LYS A 33 -34.63 5.30 8.72
CA LYS A 33 -35.65 6.22 8.20
C LYS A 33 -35.70 6.07 6.68
N ARG A 34 -36.85 5.59 6.22
CA ARG A 34 -37.24 5.53 4.80
C ARG A 34 -37.41 6.95 4.32
N ILE A 35 -36.52 7.42 3.43
CA ILE A 35 -36.65 8.75 2.80
C ILE A 35 -37.45 8.56 1.52
N SER A 36 -38.67 9.12 1.50
CA SER A 36 -39.48 9.26 0.29
C SER A 36 -39.01 10.54 -0.45
N PHE A 37 -38.53 10.39 -1.67
CA PHE A 37 -38.27 11.54 -2.54
C PHE A 37 -39.57 12.08 -3.12
N SER A 38 -40.00 13.26 -2.73
CA SER A 38 -40.97 14.06 -3.48
C SER A 38 -40.24 15.22 -4.17
N LYS A 39 -40.54 15.37 -5.45
CA LYS A 39 -40.04 16.42 -6.35
C LYS A 39 -40.41 17.82 -5.86
N SER A 40 -39.45 18.71 -5.79
CA SER A 40 -39.58 20.09 -6.30
C SER A 40 -38.25 20.81 -6.07
N ILE A 41 -37.45 21.02 -7.10
CA ILE A 41 -36.34 21.97 -7.09
C ILE A 41 -36.66 23.02 -8.14
N LYS A 42 -36.98 24.21 -7.65
CA LYS A 42 -37.07 25.43 -8.49
C LYS A 42 -35.66 25.81 -8.95
N GLN A 43 -35.49 25.96 -10.26
CA GLN A 43 -34.31 26.59 -10.85
C GLN A 43 -34.19 28.02 -10.37
N SER A 44 -33.16 28.35 -9.65
CA SER A 44 -32.67 29.72 -9.47
C SER A 44 -31.21 29.74 -9.95
N ASN A 45 -30.97 30.65 -10.88
CA ASN A 45 -29.72 30.94 -11.54
C ASN A 45 -28.58 31.13 -10.54
N LEU A 46 -27.58 30.29 -10.61
CA LEU A 46 -26.24 30.56 -10.08
C LEU A 46 -25.20 30.11 -11.11
N SER A 47 -24.84 31.02 -12.01
CA SER A 47 -23.68 30.88 -12.88
C SER A 47 -22.43 31.12 -12.06
N SER A 48 -22.00 30.16 -11.31
CA SER A 48 -20.61 30.03 -10.88
C SER A 48 -19.97 28.98 -11.76
N SER A 49 -19.08 29.42 -12.63
CA SER A 49 -18.25 28.58 -13.46
C SER A 49 -17.37 27.68 -12.55
N ILE A 50 -17.88 26.49 -12.23
CA ILE A 50 -17.05 25.43 -11.67
C ILE A 50 -16.15 24.97 -12.81
N SER A 51 -14.95 25.50 -12.84
CA SER A 51 -13.87 24.97 -13.68
C SER A 51 -13.59 23.56 -13.20
N PHE A 52 -14.21 22.57 -13.83
CA PHE A 52 -13.72 21.19 -13.75
C PHE A 52 -12.34 21.20 -14.40
N HIS A 53 -11.29 21.24 -13.59
CA HIS A 53 -10.00 20.78 -14.04
C HIS A 53 -10.25 19.38 -14.61
N LYS A 54 -9.90 19.19 -15.88
CA LYS A 54 -9.81 17.85 -16.50
C LYS A 54 -8.79 17.08 -15.68
N GLY A 55 -9.24 16.48 -14.56
CA GLY A 55 -8.47 15.52 -13.81
C GLY A 55 -8.16 14.40 -14.76
N ASP A 56 -6.88 14.10 -14.85
CA ASP A 56 -6.34 13.08 -15.72
C ASP A 56 -7.08 11.75 -15.46
N PHE A 57 -7.96 11.34 -16.36
CA PHE A 57 -8.74 10.10 -16.27
C PHE A 57 -7.84 8.87 -16.10
N THR A 58 -6.55 9.01 -16.37
CA THR A 58 -5.53 7.95 -16.22
C THR A 58 -5.26 7.60 -14.77
N THR A 59 -5.55 8.50 -13.81
CA THR A 59 -5.28 8.28 -12.39
C THR A 59 -6.44 7.67 -11.61
N MET A 60 -7.66 7.62 -12.20
CA MET A 60 -8.82 7.05 -11.51
C MET A 60 -8.72 5.53 -11.40
N LEU A 61 -9.01 5.01 -10.22
CA LEU A 61 -9.18 3.58 -10.01
C LEU A 61 -10.51 3.14 -10.61
N THR A 62 -10.46 2.21 -11.57
CA THR A 62 -11.62 1.65 -12.26
C THR A 62 -11.73 0.14 -12.01
N LEU A 63 -12.89 -0.44 -12.25
CA LEU A 63 -13.14 -1.85 -12.00
C LEU A 63 -12.29 -2.76 -12.91
N ASP A 64 -12.07 -2.37 -14.15
CA ASP A 64 -11.19 -3.08 -15.09
C ASP A 64 -9.74 -3.13 -14.59
N LYS A 65 -9.23 -2.04 -13.99
CA LYS A 65 -7.90 -2.04 -13.36
C LYS A 65 -7.82 -3.02 -12.19
N ILE A 66 -8.89 -3.15 -11.40
CA ILE A 66 -8.96 -4.13 -10.30
C ILE A 66 -8.95 -5.56 -10.84
N TYR A 67 -9.73 -5.87 -11.87
CA TYR A 67 -9.73 -7.19 -12.50
C TYR A 67 -8.40 -7.51 -13.18
N HIS A 68 -7.80 -6.54 -13.86
CA HIS A 68 -6.46 -6.71 -14.42
C HIS A 68 -5.41 -7.00 -13.33
N ALA A 69 -5.44 -6.25 -12.23
CA ALA A 69 -4.55 -6.53 -11.10
C ALA A 69 -4.78 -7.93 -10.51
N ALA A 70 -6.03 -8.37 -10.36
CA ALA A 70 -6.36 -9.70 -9.88
C ALA A 70 -5.81 -10.80 -10.83
N TYR A 71 -5.90 -10.61 -12.13
CA TYR A 71 -5.34 -11.50 -13.14
C TYR A 71 -3.81 -11.58 -13.05
N VAL A 72 -3.13 -10.44 -13.02
CA VAL A 72 -1.67 -10.34 -12.91
C VAL A 72 -1.14 -10.97 -11.62
N LEU A 73 -1.88 -10.84 -10.53
CA LEU A 73 -1.49 -11.35 -9.22
C LEU A 73 -1.78 -12.84 -9.02
N LYS A 74 -2.63 -13.44 -9.87
CA LYS A 74 -3.06 -14.84 -9.72
C LYS A 74 -1.91 -15.85 -9.61
N PRO A 75 -0.82 -15.77 -10.37
CA PRO A 75 0.30 -16.73 -10.28
C PRO A 75 1.23 -16.49 -9.09
N VAL A 76 1.13 -15.36 -8.41
CA VAL A 76 2.09 -14.94 -7.37
C VAL A 76 1.47 -14.84 -6.00
N ALA A 77 0.35 -14.12 -5.87
CA ALA A 77 -0.26 -13.89 -4.58
C ALA A 77 -1.09 -15.10 -4.12
N ARG A 78 -0.90 -15.50 -2.87
CA ARG A 78 -1.77 -16.50 -2.25
C ARG A 78 -3.20 -15.96 -2.16
N LYS A 79 -4.17 -16.82 -2.46
CA LYS A 79 -5.58 -16.55 -2.14
C LYS A 79 -5.76 -16.80 -0.64
N THR A 80 -5.67 -15.73 0.15
CA THR A 80 -5.90 -15.81 1.59
C THR A 80 -7.39 -15.83 1.91
N ASP A 81 -7.77 -16.48 2.99
CA ASP A 81 -9.17 -16.60 3.39
C ASP A 81 -9.72 -15.31 4.00
N VAL A 82 -11.04 -15.18 3.98
CA VAL A 82 -11.79 -14.21 4.75
C VAL A 82 -12.51 -14.97 5.85
N ILE A 83 -12.12 -14.76 7.10
CA ILE A 83 -12.58 -15.52 8.27
C ILE A 83 -13.53 -14.67 9.11
N TYR A 84 -14.70 -15.21 9.42
CA TYR A 84 -15.62 -14.56 10.36
C TYR A 84 -15.07 -14.62 11.78
N ALA A 85 -14.90 -13.47 12.41
CA ALA A 85 -14.33 -13.34 13.76
C ALA A 85 -15.44 -13.27 14.82
N ALA A 86 -16.15 -14.38 15.04
CA ALA A 86 -17.34 -14.44 15.91
C ALA A 86 -17.11 -13.85 17.30
N LYS A 87 -15.95 -14.13 17.92
CA LYS A 87 -15.63 -13.63 19.27
C LYS A 87 -15.37 -12.11 19.32
N LEU A 88 -15.07 -11.49 18.19
CA LEU A 88 -14.83 -10.06 18.07
C LEU A 88 -16.03 -9.31 17.48
N SER A 89 -17.04 -10.03 16.99
CA SER A 89 -18.28 -9.48 16.43
C SER A 89 -19.24 -9.12 17.56
N GLN A 90 -19.19 -7.85 18.01
CA GLN A 90 -20.04 -7.32 19.08
C GLN A 90 -20.93 -6.21 18.49
N GLY A 91 -22.15 -6.59 18.10
CA GLY A 91 -23.12 -5.67 17.48
C GLY A 91 -22.84 -5.34 15.99
N TYR A 92 -21.87 -6.00 15.38
CA TYR A 92 -21.52 -5.93 13.95
C TYR A 92 -20.85 -7.24 13.51
N ASP A 93 -20.87 -7.54 12.22
CA ASP A 93 -20.18 -8.70 11.66
C ASP A 93 -18.76 -8.31 11.26
N LEU A 94 -17.76 -8.88 11.94
CA LEU A 94 -16.34 -8.66 11.65
C LEU A 94 -15.76 -9.84 10.86
N TYR A 95 -15.14 -9.53 9.73
CA TYR A 95 -14.41 -10.50 8.92
C TYR A 95 -12.94 -10.10 8.82
N LEU A 96 -12.05 -11.07 8.97
CA LEU A 96 -10.60 -10.89 8.89
C LEU A 96 -10.09 -11.41 7.55
N LYS A 97 -9.50 -10.54 6.74
CA LYS A 97 -8.73 -10.93 5.55
C LYS A 97 -7.30 -11.26 5.98
N THR A 98 -6.96 -12.54 5.98
CA THR A 98 -5.72 -13.06 6.61
C THR A 98 -4.46 -12.83 5.78
N GLU A 99 -4.16 -11.59 5.41
CA GLU A 99 -2.96 -11.23 4.62
C GLU A 99 -1.63 -11.40 5.39
N ASN A 100 -1.66 -11.60 6.69
CA ASN A 100 -0.52 -12.09 7.46
C ASN A 100 -0.04 -13.49 7.01
N LEU A 101 -0.88 -14.25 6.31
CA LEU A 101 -0.54 -15.53 5.70
C LEU A 101 -0.05 -15.40 4.25
N GLN A 102 0.09 -14.18 3.73
CA GLN A 102 0.67 -13.93 2.41
C GLN A 102 2.16 -14.27 2.38
N LEU A 103 2.76 -14.44 1.19
CA LEU A 103 4.16 -14.85 1.00
C LEU A 103 5.16 -14.00 1.79
N THR A 104 4.92 -12.68 1.90
CA THR A 104 5.76 -11.75 2.66
C THR A 104 5.18 -11.40 4.03
N GLY A 105 4.21 -12.17 4.52
CA GLY A 105 3.52 -11.89 5.77
C GLY A 105 2.63 -10.63 5.76
N SER A 106 2.35 -10.06 4.59
CA SER A 106 1.51 -8.86 4.46
C SER A 106 0.91 -8.70 3.06
N PHE A 107 -0.13 -7.86 2.94
CA PHE A 107 -0.76 -7.51 1.66
C PHE A 107 0.13 -6.67 0.73
N LYS A 108 1.26 -6.14 1.20
CA LYS A 108 2.12 -5.22 0.44
C LYS A 108 2.63 -5.81 -0.88
N LEU A 109 2.82 -7.13 -0.93
CA LEU A 109 3.16 -7.85 -2.16
C LEU A 109 2.19 -7.53 -3.31
N ARG A 110 0.89 -7.42 -3.03
CA ARG A 110 -0.13 -7.20 -4.07
C ARG A 110 0.10 -5.91 -4.83
N GLY A 111 0.22 -4.80 -4.12
CA GLY A 111 0.47 -3.49 -4.73
C GLY A 111 1.83 -3.40 -5.38
N ALA A 112 2.88 -3.87 -4.71
CA ALA A 112 4.24 -3.85 -5.24
C ALA A 112 4.35 -4.66 -6.53
N TYR A 113 3.89 -5.91 -6.54
CA TYR A 113 3.97 -6.76 -7.73
C TYR A 113 3.18 -6.16 -8.90
N TYR A 114 1.95 -5.70 -8.65
CA TYR A 114 1.16 -5.09 -9.72
C TYR A 114 1.81 -3.83 -10.27
N LYS A 115 2.30 -2.92 -9.42
CA LYS A 115 3.00 -1.71 -9.87
C LYS A 115 4.23 -2.03 -10.72
N ILE A 116 5.07 -2.95 -10.26
CA ILE A 116 6.31 -3.34 -10.95
C ILE A 116 5.99 -4.05 -12.27
N SER A 117 4.91 -4.84 -12.34
CA SER A 117 4.49 -5.49 -13.59
C SER A 117 4.10 -4.52 -14.70
N GLN A 118 3.75 -3.28 -14.35
CA GLN A 118 3.38 -2.23 -15.31
C GLN A 118 4.57 -1.39 -15.81
N LEU A 119 5.78 -1.65 -15.35
CA LEU A 119 6.97 -0.95 -15.80
C LEU A 119 7.26 -1.31 -17.26
N ASN A 120 7.66 -0.30 -18.04
CA ASN A 120 8.14 -0.51 -19.41
C ASN A 120 9.56 -1.12 -19.43
N GLU A 121 10.04 -1.50 -20.61
CA GLU A 121 11.35 -2.13 -20.80
C GLU A 121 12.52 -1.28 -20.28
N GLU A 122 12.48 0.04 -20.51
CA GLU A 122 13.54 0.96 -20.08
C GLU A 122 13.60 1.04 -18.56
N GLN A 123 12.44 1.17 -17.92
CA GLN A 123 12.32 1.19 -16.46
C GLN A 123 12.78 -0.12 -15.82
N ARG A 124 12.45 -1.26 -16.43
CA ARG A 124 12.90 -2.58 -15.95
C ARG A 124 14.42 -2.72 -16.05
N LYS A 125 15.01 -2.26 -17.15
CA LYS A 125 16.48 -2.29 -17.34
C LYS A 125 17.21 -1.36 -16.38
N ALA A 126 16.65 -0.18 -16.14
CA ALA A 126 17.21 0.76 -15.17
C ALA A 126 17.19 0.20 -13.74
N GLY A 127 16.17 -0.60 -13.39
CA GLY A 127 15.98 -1.14 -12.05
C GLY A 127 15.05 -0.30 -11.19
N ILE A 128 14.90 -0.71 -9.93
CA ILE A 128 13.95 -0.14 -8.98
C ILE A 128 14.66 0.31 -7.71
N ILE A 129 14.24 1.46 -7.18
CA ILE A 129 14.60 1.92 -5.84
C ILE A 129 13.36 1.96 -4.98
N ALA A 130 13.46 1.53 -3.73
CA ALA A 130 12.43 1.71 -2.72
C ALA A 130 13.04 2.24 -1.41
N CYS A 131 12.26 2.99 -0.64
CA CYS A 131 12.62 3.38 0.72
C CYS A 131 11.57 2.81 1.68
N SER A 132 11.97 1.81 2.47
CA SER A 132 11.08 1.20 3.46
C SER A 132 11.84 0.25 4.38
N ALA A 133 11.67 0.39 5.69
CA ALA A 133 12.21 -0.54 6.69
C ALA A 133 11.21 -1.63 7.13
N GLY A 134 10.13 -1.84 6.39
CA GLY A 134 9.03 -2.71 6.82
C GLY A 134 8.52 -3.68 5.76
N ASN A 135 7.23 -3.98 5.85
CA ASN A 135 6.58 -4.95 4.97
C ASN A 135 6.56 -4.54 3.49
N HIS A 136 6.65 -3.23 3.19
CA HIS A 136 6.70 -2.77 1.81
C HIS A 136 8.02 -3.16 1.14
N ALA A 137 9.14 -3.02 1.83
CA ALA A 137 10.45 -3.48 1.35
C ALA A 137 10.41 -4.93 0.88
N GLN A 138 9.89 -5.83 1.71
CA GLN A 138 9.76 -7.25 1.36
C GLN A 138 8.81 -7.49 0.18
N GLY A 139 7.73 -6.70 0.07
CA GLY A 139 6.80 -6.77 -1.06
C GLY A 139 7.45 -6.39 -2.38
N VAL A 140 8.26 -5.31 -2.39
CA VAL A 140 9.02 -4.86 -3.55
C VAL A 140 10.12 -5.86 -3.89
N ALA A 141 10.90 -6.33 -2.89
CA ALA A 141 11.96 -7.31 -3.07
C ALA A 141 11.47 -8.60 -3.73
N LEU A 142 10.38 -9.18 -3.21
CA LEU A 142 9.82 -10.38 -3.84
C LEU A 142 9.34 -10.12 -5.26
N ALA A 143 8.72 -8.97 -5.52
CA ALA A 143 8.20 -8.63 -6.84
C ALA A 143 9.33 -8.42 -7.86
N ALA A 144 10.37 -7.66 -7.52
CA ALA A 144 11.53 -7.42 -8.36
C ALA A 144 12.28 -8.72 -8.66
N SER A 145 12.56 -9.51 -7.64
CA SER A 145 13.22 -10.82 -7.79
C SER A 145 12.46 -11.76 -8.73
N ARG A 146 11.13 -11.84 -8.60
CA ARG A 146 10.29 -12.67 -9.48
C ARG A 146 10.29 -12.22 -10.94
N MET A 147 10.56 -10.95 -11.18
CA MET A 147 10.61 -10.35 -12.52
C MET A 147 12.04 -10.19 -13.06
N GLY A 148 13.07 -10.60 -12.29
CA GLY A 148 14.46 -10.47 -12.68
C GLY A 148 14.93 -9.01 -12.79
N ILE A 149 14.36 -8.11 -12.01
CA ILE A 149 14.67 -6.67 -12.03
C ILE A 149 15.61 -6.35 -10.89
N LYS A 150 16.69 -5.60 -11.18
CA LYS A 150 17.60 -5.10 -10.13
C LYS A 150 16.85 -4.17 -9.19
N GLU A 151 17.08 -4.33 -7.89
CA GLU A 151 16.41 -3.53 -6.85
C GLU A 151 17.39 -3.10 -5.78
N ILE A 152 17.24 -1.85 -5.34
CA ILE A 152 17.91 -1.27 -4.17
C ILE A 152 16.83 -0.81 -3.18
N VAL A 153 16.94 -1.26 -1.92
CA VAL A 153 16.06 -0.80 -0.85
C VAL A 153 16.86 0.01 0.15
N CYS A 154 16.54 1.30 0.24
CA CYS A 154 17.12 2.19 1.25
C CYS A 154 16.34 2.06 2.57
N MET A 155 17.06 1.87 3.66
CA MET A 155 16.52 1.76 5.02
C MET A 155 17.35 2.63 5.97
N PRO A 156 16.76 3.21 7.03
CA PRO A 156 17.56 3.79 8.10
C PRO A 156 18.41 2.72 8.78
N ASP A 157 19.57 3.08 9.27
CA ASP A 157 20.51 2.15 9.93
C ASP A 157 19.94 1.53 11.23
N GLY A 158 18.96 2.21 11.86
CA GLY A 158 18.18 1.69 12.98
C GLY A 158 17.04 0.71 12.58
N ALA A 159 16.95 0.28 11.32
CA ALA A 159 15.92 -0.67 10.90
C ALA A 159 16.07 -2.02 11.63
N PRO A 160 14.96 -2.70 11.97
CA PRO A 160 15.02 -4.02 12.61
C PRO A 160 15.82 -5.02 11.77
N ILE A 161 16.82 -5.65 12.36
CA ILE A 161 17.72 -6.61 11.68
C ILE A 161 16.92 -7.70 10.96
N SER A 162 15.85 -8.20 11.58
CA SER A 162 14.98 -9.21 10.96
C SER A 162 14.34 -8.74 9.64
N LYS A 163 14.04 -7.44 9.51
CA LYS A 163 13.47 -6.87 8.27
C LYS A 163 14.56 -6.69 7.21
N VAL A 164 15.75 -6.25 7.62
CA VAL A 164 16.92 -6.14 6.74
C VAL A 164 17.24 -7.49 6.12
N GLU A 165 17.41 -8.51 6.96
CA GLU A 165 17.79 -9.87 6.52
C GLU A 165 16.66 -10.52 5.69
N ALA A 166 15.40 -10.34 6.06
CA ALA A 166 14.28 -10.84 5.27
C ALA A 166 14.21 -10.19 3.88
N THR A 167 14.54 -8.90 3.76
CA THR A 167 14.57 -8.19 2.48
C THR A 167 15.73 -8.65 1.61
N LYS A 168 16.93 -8.82 2.18
CA LYS A 168 18.10 -9.40 1.49
C LYS A 168 17.84 -10.82 1.01
N ALA A 169 17.22 -11.66 1.85
CA ALA A 169 16.88 -13.04 1.51
C ALA A 169 15.92 -13.16 0.33
N LEU A 170 15.15 -12.11 0.03
CA LEU A 170 14.30 -12.02 -1.16
C LEU A 170 15.03 -11.54 -2.42
N GLY A 171 16.31 -11.20 -2.30
CA GLY A 171 17.17 -10.84 -3.44
C GLY A 171 17.47 -9.36 -3.60
N ALA A 172 16.96 -8.50 -2.72
CA ALA A 172 17.19 -7.06 -2.80
C ALA A 172 18.59 -6.67 -2.29
N GLU A 173 19.21 -5.69 -2.94
CA GLU A 173 20.33 -4.95 -2.41
C GLU A 173 19.82 -3.96 -1.34
N VAL A 174 20.25 -4.13 -0.08
CA VAL A 174 19.83 -3.26 1.01
C VAL A 174 20.92 -2.23 1.31
N CYS A 175 20.55 -0.95 1.16
CA CYS A 175 21.38 0.19 1.53
C CYS A 175 20.93 0.74 2.90
N LEU A 176 21.79 0.61 3.92
CA LEU A 176 21.54 1.20 5.23
C LEU A 176 22.07 2.63 5.27
N VAL A 177 21.19 3.58 5.53
CA VAL A 177 21.48 5.01 5.58
C VAL A 177 21.47 5.47 7.02
N LYS A 178 22.53 6.16 7.44
CA LYS A 178 22.63 6.69 8.80
C LYS A 178 21.56 7.76 9.03
N GLY A 179 20.77 7.60 10.10
CA GLY A 179 19.75 8.55 10.51
C GLY A 179 18.34 7.95 10.54
N ALA A 180 17.35 8.80 10.33
CA ALA A 180 15.92 8.45 10.36
C ALA A 180 15.39 8.05 8.98
N TYR A 181 14.07 7.81 8.90
CA TYR A 181 13.40 7.45 7.65
C TYR A 181 13.60 8.53 6.57
N ASP A 182 13.50 9.81 6.94
CA ASP A 182 13.62 10.91 5.98
C ASP A 182 15.01 11.00 5.37
N ASP A 183 16.07 10.65 6.12
CA ASP A 183 17.43 10.58 5.60
C ASP A 183 17.56 9.47 4.56
N ALA A 184 17.01 8.28 4.83
CA ALA A 184 16.97 7.17 3.90
C ALA A 184 16.14 7.50 2.65
N TYR A 185 15.03 8.23 2.82
CA TYR A 185 14.20 8.66 1.70
C TYR A 185 14.92 9.67 0.81
N ASN A 186 15.55 10.68 1.40
CA ASN A 186 16.33 11.68 0.65
C ASN A 186 17.48 11.03 -0.12
N TYR A 187 18.18 10.09 0.51
CA TYR A 187 19.22 9.31 -0.16
C TYR A 187 18.67 8.47 -1.33
N ALA A 188 17.52 7.84 -1.16
CA ALA A 188 16.87 7.09 -2.23
C ALA A 188 16.48 8.00 -3.41
N CYS A 189 16.00 9.23 -3.15
CA CYS A 189 15.73 10.22 -4.18
C CYS A 189 17.00 10.68 -4.91
N GLN A 190 18.08 10.90 -4.18
CA GLN A 190 19.38 11.22 -4.79
C GLN A 190 19.87 10.07 -5.69
N LEU A 191 19.83 8.85 -5.18
CA LEU A 191 20.24 7.66 -5.93
C LEU A 191 19.38 7.45 -7.19
N GLN A 192 18.09 7.77 -7.13
CA GLN A 192 17.21 7.78 -8.29
C GLN A 192 17.70 8.75 -9.38
N GLN A 193 18.07 9.98 -8.98
CA GLN A 193 18.56 11.00 -9.92
C GLN A 193 19.90 10.58 -10.56
N GLU A 194 20.79 9.97 -9.80
CA GLU A 194 22.11 9.53 -10.26
C GLU A 194 22.05 8.31 -11.18
N THR A 195 21.14 7.38 -10.91
CA THR A 195 21.09 6.09 -11.60
C THR A 195 20.01 5.98 -12.67
N GLY A 196 19.00 6.86 -12.64
CA GLY A 196 17.82 6.75 -13.49
C GLY A 196 16.89 5.60 -13.14
N MET A 197 17.10 4.89 -12.01
CA MET A 197 16.24 3.81 -11.54
C MET A 197 14.83 4.35 -11.21
N THR A 198 13.82 3.50 -11.29
CA THR A 198 12.42 3.86 -10.96
C THR A 198 12.19 3.80 -9.45
N PHE A 199 11.70 4.90 -8.87
CA PHE A 199 11.34 4.97 -7.46
C PHE A 199 9.88 4.56 -7.22
#